data_7b24158863b37c257d8fa8fb4c9da19f
#
_entry.id   7b24158863b37c257d8fa8fb4c9da19f
#
_cell.length_a   1.000
_cell.length_b   1.000
_cell.length_c   1.000
_cell.angle_alpha   90.00
_cell.angle_beta   90.00
_cell.angle_gamma   90.00
#
_symmetry.space_group_name_H-M   'P 1'
#
loop_
_entity.id
_entity.type
_entity.pdbx_description
1 polymer ?
#
loop_
_entity_poly.entity_id
_entity_poly.type
_entity_poly.pdbx_seq_one_letter_code
_entity_poly.pdbx_strand_id
1 'polypeptide(L)'
;MTRAPVSRRHALGLIALGAAGVAVGTTGWVSGLGAPAGSGRLLPATSGQLLAQPDVLASRDGVLDVGLTAAPGTRLAGRDTSALGFNGSSPGPTLRVAPGDLLRVRLTNHLDQPTNLHLHGVHVSPQGRGDNPFISIAAGAAFDYSYRIPADHPAGTYWYHPHHHGYVADQLFGGLAGALLIDRGPDLPVSEDRILLVSDTTLDAAGRVVPVGAMDKMMGRQGELALVNGQHQPAIPAAPGTAQRWRIINACTSRVLSLHLEQHPLTQIAQDGSFLPAPADRDQIVLAPGNRTDAIVRPARAGQYALITDPYDRGTGMMSMMTGRASGPITLATLAVGGPAGSAPPLPATLPAPPIPQGPVDRQRQLTFAIGMCMGGMGMGDMGMGDMGMGGMSFTIDGRTFDDRRDDQTVRLGSTEDWAITNTSPMEHPFHLHVWPFHVLADSAGTPRTAAFQDVVLIPARGWVRLRIPFTDYPGRSVYHCHTVDHGDAGMMGTLNVTT
;
A
#
# COMPACT_ATOMS: atom_id res chain seq x y z
N MET A 1 -64.78 -16.63 -12.79
CA MET A 1 -64.38 -15.24 -13.10
C MET A 1 -63.12 -15.31 -13.97
N THR A 2 -63.31 -15.22 -15.28
CA THR A 2 -62.25 -15.31 -16.30
C THR A 2 -61.56 -13.94 -16.43
N ARG A 3 -60.24 -13.90 -16.20
CA ARG A 3 -59.43 -12.69 -16.42
C ARG A 3 -59.23 -12.51 -17.94
N ALA A 4 -59.58 -11.34 -18.47
CA ALA A 4 -59.35 -10.96 -19.85
C ALA A 4 -57.84 -10.71 -20.07
N PRO A 5 -57.25 -11.12 -21.23
CA PRO A 5 -55.84 -10.92 -21.52
C PRO A 5 -55.54 -9.43 -21.84
N VAL A 6 -54.52 -8.90 -21.26
CA VAL A 6 -54.03 -7.52 -21.54
C VAL A 6 -53.39 -7.49 -22.92
N SER A 7 -53.81 -6.57 -23.78
CA SER A 7 -53.24 -6.45 -25.13
C SER A 7 -51.81 -5.89 -25.12
N ARG A 8 -50.98 -6.29 -26.12
CA ARG A 8 -49.60 -5.82 -26.26
C ARG A 8 -49.45 -4.28 -26.29
N ARG A 9 -50.46 -3.56 -26.78
CA ARG A 9 -50.50 -2.10 -26.78
C ARG A 9 -50.62 -1.49 -25.35
N HIS A 10 -51.41 -2.12 -24.49
CA HIS A 10 -51.54 -1.70 -23.08
C HIS A 10 -50.26 -1.99 -22.25
N ALA A 11 -49.58 -3.11 -22.53
CA ALA A 11 -48.32 -3.45 -21.90
C ALA A 11 -47.19 -2.43 -22.26
N LEU A 12 -47.12 -2.05 -23.53
CA LEU A 12 -46.12 -1.02 -23.97
C LEU A 12 -46.44 0.38 -23.41
N GLY A 13 -47.70 0.73 -23.26
CA GLY A 13 -48.12 2.00 -22.63
C GLY A 13 -47.74 2.07 -21.13
N LEU A 14 -47.84 0.97 -20.41
CA LEU A 14 -47.46 0.88 -19.00
C LEU A 14 -45.92 0.93 -18.79
N ILE A 15 -45.15 0.37 -19.74
CA ILE A 15 -43.69 0.45 -19.71
C ILE A 15 -43.24 1.89 -20.01
N ALA A 16 -43.86 2.60 -20.94
CA ALA A 16 -43.56 4.00 -21.24
C ALA A 16 -43.89 4.96 -20.04
N LEU A 17 -44.99 4.70 -19.35
CA LEU A 17 -45.35 5.46 -18.13
C LEU A 17 -44.44 5.14 -16.95
N GLY A 18 -43.94 3.89 -16.81
CA GLY A 18 -42.99 3.50 -15.81
C GLY A 18 -41.61 4.17 -16.02
N ALA A 19 -41.14 4.23 -17.28
CA ALA A 19 -39.86 4.89 -17.61
C ALA A 19 -39.94 6.42 -17.44
N ALA A 20 -41.06 7.06 -17.74
CA ALA A 20 -41.25 8.50 -17.49
C ALA A 20 -41.35 8.82 -16.00
N GLY A 21 -41.96 7.93 -15.20
CA GLY A 21 -42.05 8.08 -13.74
C GLY A 21 -40.70 7.99 -13.04
N VAL A 22 -39.79 7.12 -13.52
CA VAL A 22 -38.42 7.00 -13.01
C VAL A 22 -37.58 8.23 -13.37
N ALA A 23 -37.72 8.77 -14.60
CA ALA A 23 -36.98 9.97 -15.02
C ALA A 23 -37.40 11.24 -14.28
N VAL A 24 -38.71 11.40 -13.94
CA VAL A 24 -39.21 12.53 -13.17
C VAL A 24 -38.96 12.34 -11.66
N GLY A 25 -38.96 11.09 -11.16
CA GLY A 25 -38.66 10.80 -9.75
C GLY A 25 -37.21 11.07 -9.37
N THR A 26 -36.26 10.83 -10.28
CA THR A 26 -34.83 11.08 -10.00
C THR A 26 -34.47 12.55 -10.02
N THR A 27 -35.13 13.39 -10.84
CA THR A 27 -34.89 14.84 -10.87
C THR A 27 -35.58 15.59 -9.73
N GLY A 28 -36.71 15.08 -9.19
CA GLY A 28 -37.39 15.67 -8.05
C GLY A 28 -36.78 15.39 -6.70
N TRP A 29 -36.06 14.28 -6.55
CA TRP A 29 -35.39 13.92 -5.28
C TRP A 29 -34.07 14.64 -5.04
N VAL A 30 -33.41 15.10 -6.11
CA VAL A 30 -32.16 15.87 -5.99
C VAL A 30 -32.39 17.32 -5.57
N SER A 31 -33.60 17.85 -5.72
CA SER A 31 -33.92 19.26 -5.41
C SER A 31 -34.53 19.50 -4.03
N GLY A 32 -34.84 18.48 -3.24
CA GLY A 32 -35.62 18.58 -2.00
C GLY A 32 -34.92 18.28 -0.67
N LEU A 33 -33.73 17.70 -0.71
CA LEU A 33 -32.90 17.52 0.49
C LEU A 33 -31.77 18.53 0.42
N GLY A 34 -31.94 19.65 1.13
CA GLY A 34 -30.85 20.58 1.36
C GLY A 34 -29.67 19.84 1.97
N ALA A 35 -28.69 19.46 1.14
CA ALA A 35 -27.42 19.01 1.65
C ALA A 35 -26.79 20.13 2.49
N PRO A 36 -26.27 19.85 3.69
CA PRO A 36 -25.56 20.87 4.44
C PRO A 36 -24.47 21.45 3.56
N ALA A 37 -24.44 22.79 3.45
CA ALA A 37 -23.43 23.50 2.70
C ALA A 37 -22.03 23.05 3.20
N GLY A 38 -21.30 22.28 2.40
CA GLY A 38 -19.94 21.84 2.71
C GLY A 38 -19.59 20.37 2.43
N SER A 39 -20.51 19.49 2.01
CA SER A 39 -20.25 18.05 1.80
C SER A 39 -20.00 17.65 0.34
N GLY A 40 -19.67 18.58 -0.54
CA GLY A 40 -19.24 18.23 -1.89
C GLY A 40 -17.85 17.56 -1.87
N ARG A 41 -17.60 16.60 -2.77
CA ARG A 41 -16.30 15.96 -2.95
C ARG A 41 -15.47 16.70 -3.98
N LEU A 42 -14.15 16.60 -3.88
CA LEU A 42 -13.26 17.12 -4.90
C LEU A 42 -13.49 16.35 -6.20
N LEU A 43 -13.78 17.09 -7.27
CA LEU A 43 -13.78 16.55 -8.61
C LEU A 43 -12.35 16.65 -9.18
N PRO A 44 -11.75 15.55 -9.66
CA PRO A 44 -10.44 15.59 -10.33
C PRO A 44 -10.45 16.61 -11.48
N ALA A 45 -9.34 17.32 -11.69
CA ALA A 45 -9.26 18.33 -12.73
C ALA A 45 -9.39 17.71 -14.11
N THR A 46 -8.70 16.59 -14.36
CA THR A 46 -8.79 15.82 -15.60
C THR A 46 -8.38 14.36 -15.36
N SER A 47 -9.09 13.45 -16.03
CA SER A 47 -8.60 12.08 -16.29
C SER A 47 -7.86 12.08 -17.64
N GLY A 48 -6.93 11.15 -17.84
CA GLY A 48 -6.23 10.98 -19.12
C GLY A 48 -5.06 11.94 -19.38
N GLN A 49 -4.65 12.74 -18.40
CA GLN A 49 -3.34 13.43 -18.47
C GLN A 49 -2.21 12.40 -18.53
N LEU A 50 -1.11 12.74 -19.21
CA LEU A 50 0.06 11.86 -19.24
C LEU A 50 0.56 11.58 -17.82
N LEU A 51 0.91 10.31 -17.55
CA LEU A 51 1.47 9.91 -16.27
C LEU A 51 2.78 10.67 -16.03
N ALA A 52 2.78 11.54 -15.04
CA ALA A 52 3.98 12.20 -14.53
C ALA A 52 4.81 11.21 -13.69
N GLN A 53 6.12 11.27 -13.85
CA GLN A 53 7.04 10.57 -12.97
C GLN A 53 7.49 11.51 -11.85
N PRO A 54 7.63 11.04 -10.61
CA PRO A 54 8.23 11.84 -9.54
C PRO A 54 9.67 12.23 -9.89
N ASP A 55 10.11 13.38 -9.39
CA ASP A 55 11.51 13.80 -9.52
C ASP A 55 12.45 12.74 -8.96
N VAL A 56 13.59 12.53 -9.64
CA VAL A 56 14.57 11.51 -9.24
C VAL A 56 15.79 12.19 -8.62
N LEU A 57 16.10 11.83 -7.37
CA LEU A 57 17.32 12.20 -6.67
C LEU A 57 18.23 10.98 -6.62
N ALA A 58 19.33 11.01 -7.37
CA ALA A 58 20.22 9.87 -7.52
C ALA A 58 21.56 10.07 -6.79
N SER A 59 22.13 8.98 -6.28
CA SER A 59 23.48 8.99 -5.68
C SER A 59 24.55 9.35 -6.71
N ARG A 60 25.60 10.01 -6.24
CA ARG A 60 26.81 10.33 -7.00
C ARG A 60 28.01 9.95 -6.14
N ASP A 61 28.98 9.28 -6.74
CA ASP A 61 30.21 8.85 -6.07
C ASP A 61 29.95 8.07 -4.75
N GLY A 62 28.91 7.22 -4.75
CA GLY A 62 28.55 6.38 -3.61
C GLY A 62 27.78 7.07 -2.48
N VAL A 63 27.29 8.31 -2.71
CA VAL A 63 26.53 9.08 -1.69
C VAL A 63 25.30 9.73 -2.31
N LEU A 64 24.20 9.69 -1.57
CA LEU A 64 23.02 10.51 -1.80
C LEU A 64 22.71 11.33 -0.56
N ASP A 65 22.88 12.64 -0.63
CA ASP A 65 22.47 13.60 0.39
C ASP A 65 21.14 14.26 0.00
N VAL A 66 20.12 14.11 0.83
CA VAL A 66 18.75 14.58 0.54
C VAL A 66 18.17 15.36 1.70
N GLY A 67 17.56 16.52 1.41
CA GLY A 67 16.62 17.19 2.30
C GLY A 67 15.19 16.75 1.94
N LEU A 68 14.48 16.18 2.89
CA LEU A 68 13.05 15.96 2.82
C LEU A 68 12.32 16.87 3.80
N THR A 69 11.29 17.57 3.33
CA THR A 69 10.39 18.37 4.16
C THR A 69 9.00 17.75 4.11
N ALA A 70 8.51 17.26 5.24
CA ALA A 70 7.13 16.82 5.37
C ALA A 70 6.25 18.03 5.69
N ALA A 71 5.29 18.35 4.83
CA ALA A 71 4.45 19.54 4.97
C ALA A 71 3.05 19.34 4.35
N PRO A 72 2.02 20.10 4.80
CA PRO A 72 0.73 20.16 4.12
C PRO A 72 0.79 21.06 2.88
N GLY A 73 -0.25 20.99 2.04
CA GLY A 73 -0.46 21.92 0.92
C GLY A 73 0.06 21.41 -0.42
N THR A 74 0.03 20.09 -0.66
CA THR A 74 0.43 19.51 -1.95
C THR A 74 -0.72 19.42 -2.96
N ARG A 75 -0.39 19.26 -4.25
CA ARG A 75 -1.38 19.05 -5.31
C ARG A 75 -1.69 17.57 -5.47
N LEU A 76 -3.00 17.24 -5.49
CA LEU A 76 -3.48 15.90 -5.83
C LEU A 76 -4.60 16.00 -6.89
N ALA A 77 -4.64 15.03 -7.79
CA ALA A 77 -5.62 14.99 -8.87
C ALA A 77 -5.73 16.30 -9.66
N GLY A 78 -4.60 17.01 -9.84
CA GLY A 78 -4.54 18.29 -10.53
C GLY A 78 -5.13 19.49 -9.79
N ARG A 79 -5.44 19.35 -8.49
CA ARG A 79 -6.00 20.40 -7.61
C ARG A 79 -5.06 20.73 -6.49
N ASP A 80 -5.09 21.97 -6.02
CA ASP A 80 -4.46 22.38 -4.76
C ASP A 80 -5.27 21.81 -3.60
N THR A 81 -4.61 21.20 -2.63
CA THR A 81 -5.26 20.49 -1.53
C THR A 81 -4.56 20.77 -0.20
N SER A 82 -5.16 20.36 0.91
CA SER A 82 -4.49 20.31 2.22
C SER A 82 -3.72 19.02 2.44
N ALA A 83 -3.64 18.16 1.42
CA ALA A 83 -2.90 16.89 1.52
C ALA A 83 -1.43 17.13 1.85
N LEU A 84 -0.81 16.11 2.44
CA LEU A 84 0.58 16.13 2.87
C LEU A 84 1.51 15.73 1.71
N GLY A 85 2.74 16.21 1.74
CA GLY A 85 3.74 15.83 0.75
C GLY A 85 5.16 15.95 1.28
N PHE A 86 6.05 15.23 0.64
CA PHE A 86 7.49 15.45 0.79
C PHE A 86 7.96 16.43 -0.28
N ASN A 87 8.62 17.51 0.14
CA ASN A 87 9.11 18.58 -0.74
C ASN A 87 8.01 19.18 -1.64
N GLY A 88 6.77 19.28 -1.11
CA GLY A 88 5.62 19.86 -1.80
C GLY A 88 4.97 18.96 -2.85
N SER A 89 5.33 17.67 -2.92
CA SER A 89 4.76 16.70 -3.85
C SER A 89 4.28 15.42 -3.14
N SER A 90 3.28 14.78 -3.73
CA SER A 90 2.82 13.43 -3.38
C SER A 90 2.55 12.64 -4.68
N PRO A 91 3.32 11.56 -4.90
CA PRO A 91 4.43 11.10 -4.07
C PRO A 91 5.59 12.10 -4.01
N GLY A 92 6.39 11.99 -2.95
CA GLY A 92 7.67 12.67 -2.83
C GLY A 92 8.69 12.21 -3.88
N PRO A 93 9.88 12.81 -3.91
CA PRO A 93 10.90 12.46 -4.90
C PRO A 93 11.30 10.99 -4.81
N THR A 94 11.61 10.39 -5.96
CA THR A 94 12.20 9.06 -6.01
C THR A 94 13.66 9.15 -5.57
N LEU A 95 14.00 8.41 -4.52
CA LEU A 95 15.39 8.24 -4.10
C LEU A 95 16.01 7.09 -4.86
N ARG A 96 17.18 7.32 -5.47
CA ARG A 96 17.84 6.32 -6.31
C ARG A 96 19.28 6.12 -5.84
N VAL A 97 19.59 4.92 -5.35
CA VAL A 97 20.90 4.53 -4.83
C VAL A 97 21.37 3.21 -5.42
N ALA A 98 22.62 2.87 -5.22
CA ALA A 98 23.18 1.57 -5.59
C ALA A 98 23.59 0.77 -4.35
N PRO A 99 23.74 -0.56 -4.44
CA PRO A 99 24.36 -1.34 -3.37
C PRO A 99 25.75 -0.78 -3.03
N GLY A 100 26.04 -0.63 -1.73
CA GLY A 100 27.24 -0.03 -1.20
C GLY A 100 27.16 1.48 -0.96
N ASP A 101 26.12 2.17 -1.43
CA ASP A 101 25.97 3.61 -1.26
C ASP A 101 25.61 3.99 0.18
N LEU A 102 25.89 5.26 0.51
CA LEU A 102 25.44 5.92 1.74
C LEU A 102 24.29 6.89 1.39
N LEU A 103 23.10 6.59 1.89
CA LEU A 103 21.95 7.50 1.82
C LEU A 103 21.89 8.32 3.12
N ARG A 104 21.99 9.63 3.02
CA ARG A 104 21.77 10.56 4.12
C ARG A 104 20.52 11.38 3.86
N VAL A 105 19.59 11.37 4.81
CA VAL A 105 18.32 12.10 4.69
C VAL A 105 18.17 13.03 5.88
N ARG A 106 18.13 14.33 5.62
CA ARG A 106 17.67 15.30 6.61
C ARG A 106 16.17 15.48 6.45
N LEU A 107 15.38 14.91 7.39
CA LEU A 107 13.94 15.11 7.43
C LEU A 107 13.61 16.31 8.31
N THR A 108 12.93 17.30 7.72
CA THR A 108 12.37 18.45 8.44
C THR A 108 10.86 18.28 8.55
N ASN A 109 10.34 18.36 9.77
CA ASN A 109 8.92 18.20 10.07
C ASN A 109 8.21 19.56 10.14
N HIS A 110 7.43 19.89 9.12
CA HIS A 110 6.55 21.06 9.10
C HIS A 110 5.07 20.68 9.33
N LEU A 111 4.81 19.47 9.85
CA LEU A 111 3.49 19.07 10.31
C LEU A 111 3.23 19.63 11.72
N ASP A 112 1.98 19.61 12.15
CA ASP A 112 1.54 19.96 13.52
C ASP A 112 1.67 18.79 14.52
N GLN A 113 2.11 17.62 14.05
CA GLN A 113 2.24 16.36 14.78
C GLN A 113 3.64 15.74 14.59
N PRO A 114 4.07 14.83 15.49
CA PRO A 114 5.36 14.17 15.32
C PRO A 114 5.35 13.26 14.10
N THR A 115 6.54 13.05 13.53
CA THR A 115 6.77 12.16 12.38
C THR A 115 8.12 11.46 12.48
N ASN A 116 8.42 10.58 11.55
CA ASN A 116 9.73 9.98 11.31
C ASN A 116 9.83 9.47 9.87
N LEU A 117 10.83 8.65 9.56
CA LEU A 117 11.02 8.05 8.24
C LEU A 117 11.38 6.57 8.38
N HIS A 118 10.69 5.74 7.63
CA HIS A 118 10.95 4.33 7.44
C HIS A 118 11.26 4.05 5.96
N LEU A 119 12.30 3.26 5.71
CA LEU A 119 12.65 2.74 4.40
C LEU A 119 12.07 1.33 4.23
N HIS A 120 10.86 1.26 3.74
CA HIS A 120 10.08 0.03 3.66
C HIS A 120 10.71 -1.02 2.74
N GLY A 121 11.01 -2.18 3.31
CA GLY A 121 11.60 -3.34 2.65
C GLY A 121 13.11 -3.28 2.48
N VAL A 122 13.76 -2.19 2.87
CA VAL A 122 15.22 -2.04 2.75
C VAL A 122 15.91 -2.73 3.92
N HIS A 123 16.88 -3.60 3.60
CA HIS A 123 17.68 -4.31 4.59
C HIS A 123 18.87 -3.44 5.05
N VAL A 124 18.66 -2.67 6.11
CA VAL A 124 19.64 -1.73 6.70
C VAL A 124 19.56 -1.77 8.23
N SER A 125 20.57 -1.21 8.89
CA SER A 125 20.61 -1.18 10.37
C SER A 125 19.40 -0.46 10.98
N PRO A 126 18.71 -1.06 11.99
CA PRO A 126 17.62 -0.42 12.72
C PRO A 126 18.13 0.49 13.87
N GLN A 127 19.44 0.66 14.05
CA GLN A 127 20.00 1.36 15.20
C GLN A 127 20.30 2.84 14.92
N GLY A 128 20.22 3.63 15.98
CA GLY A 128 20.69 5.02 16.00
C GLY A 128 20.01 5.88 14.92
N ARG A 129 20.78 6.29 13.92
CA ARG A 129 20.33 7.12 12.79
C ARG A 129 19.92 6.29 11.56
N GLY A 130 19.86 4.97 11.67
CA GLY A 130 19.39 4.05 10.65
C GLY A 130 17.86 4.00 10.57
N ASP A 131 17.32 2.86 10.15
CA ASP A 131 15.87 2.63 10.02
C ASP A 131 15.23 2.30 11.38
N ASN A 132 15.33 3.27 12.29
CA ASN A 132 14.90 3.16 13.68
C ASN A 132 13.45 3.65 13.83
N PRO A 133 12.46 2.74 14.01
CA PRO A 133 11.05 3.12 14.09
C PRO A 133 10.68 3.88 15.37
N PHE A 134 11.55 3.93 16.37
CA PHE A 134 11.33 4.60 17.65
C PHE A 134 11.75 6.09 17.63
N ILE A 135 12.29 6.59 16.53
CA ILE A 135 12.58 8.02 16.38
C ILE A 135 11.28 8.82 16.35
N SER A 136 11.27 9.94 17.08
CA SER A 136 10.19 10.92 17.07
C SER A 136 10.73 12.30 16.73
N ILE A 137 10.29 12.87 15.63
CA ILE A 137 10.67 14.21 15.18
C ILE A 137 9.48 15.12 15.47
N ALA A 138 9.57 15.94 16.50
CA ALA A 138 8.51 16.87 16.90
C ALA A 138 8.19 17.89 15.78
N ALA A 139 7.01 18.49 15.85
CA ALA A 139 6.61 19.60 14.98
C ALA A 139 7.67 20.71 14.98
N GLY A 140 8.07 21.19 13.81
CA GLY A 140 9.11 22.19 13.59
C GLY A 140 10.57 21.70 13.75
N ALA A 141 10.78 20.44 14.15
CA ALA A 141 12.11 19.86 14.32
C ALA A 141 12.62 19.17 13.03
N ALA A 142 13.91 18.78 13.07
CA ALA A 142 14.51 17.99 12.00
C ALA A 142 15.38 16.88 12.61
N PHE A 143 15.59 15.82 11.82
CA PHE A 143 16.47 14.71 12.17
C PHE A 143 17.30 14.29 10.96
N ASP A 144 18.55 13.91 11.20
CA ASP A 144 19.48 13.46 10.15
C ASP A 144 19.62 11.93 10.20
N TYR A 145 19.01 11.25 9.25
CA TYR A 145 19.18 9.82 9.03
C TYR A 145 20.45 9.50 8.26
N SER A 146 20.96 8.28 8.45
CA SER A 146 22.14 7.79 7.73
C SER A 146 21.99 6.28 7.51
N TYR A 147 21.70 5.89 6.26
CA TYR A 147 21.49 4.52 5.87
C TYR A 147 22.64 4.03 4.99
N ARG A 148 23.41 3.04 5.46
CA ARG A 148 24.41 2.35 4.65
C ARG A 148 23.72 1.21 3.92
N ILE A 149 23.57 1.31 2.62
CA ILE A 149 23.05 0.22 1.81
C ILE A 149 24.12 -0.88 1.71
N PRO A 150 23.85 -2.14 2.08
CA PRO A 150 24.82 -3.22 1.93
C PRO A 150 25.31 -3.37 0.48
N ALA A 151 26.58 -3.78 0.32
CA ALA A 151 27.16 -3.96 -1.02
C ALA A 151 26.52 -5.11 -1.81
N ASP A 152 25.91 -6.05 -1.11
CA ASP A 152 25.18 -7.20 -1.65
C ASP A 152 23.65 -7.05 -1.58
N HIS A 153 23.16 -5.85 -1.21
CA HIS A 153 21.72 -5.59 -1.16
C HIS A 153 21.07 -5.85 -2.52
N PRO A 154 19.94 -6.58 -2.57
CA PRO A 154 19.23 -6.82 -3.83
C PRO A 154 18.80 -5.52 -4.51
N ALA A 155 19.04 -5.42 -5.81
CA ALA A 155 18.48 -4.36 -6.64
C ALA A 155 16.98 -4.56 -6.77
N GLY A 156 16.20 -3.48 -6.66
CA GLY A 156 14.75 -3.60 -6.71
C GLY A 156 13.99 -2.32 -6.43
N THR A 157 12.68 -2.50 -6.26
CA THR A 157 11.72 -1.43 -5.98
C THR A 157 11.33 -1.47 -4.50
N TYR A 158 11.63 -0.39 -3.82
CA TYR A 158 11.36 -0.11 -2.42
C TYR A 158 10.60 1.22 -2.32
N TRP A 159 10.25 1.63 -1.10
CA TRP A 159 9.58 2.91 -0.88
C TRP A 159 9.86 3.46 0.52
N TYR A 160 9.43 4.68 0.80
CA TYR A 160 9.61 5.30 2.11
C TYR A 160 8.33 6.03 2.52
N HIS A 161 8.07 6.03 3.83
CA HIS A 161 6.90 6.67 4.44
C HIS A 161 7.13 6.94 5.93
N PRO A 162 6.28 7.76 6.57
CA PRO A 162 6.33 7.93 8.02
C PRO A 162 5.95 6.64 8.76
N HIS A 163 6.55 6.44 9.93
CA HIS A 163 6.26 5.27 10.79
C HIS A 163 6.15 5.64 12.28
N HIS A 164 5.78 6.88 12.61
CA HIS A 164 5.57 7.28 14.00
C HIS A 164 4.26 6.72 14.51
N HIS A 165 4.30 5.78 15.48
CA HIS A 165 3.12 5.09 15.99
C HIS A 165 2.02 6.06 16.43
N GLY A 166 0.77 5.77 16.05
CA GLY A 166 -0.41 6.58 16.28
C GLY A 166 -0.68 7.66 15.22
N TYR A 167 0.26 7.89 14.28
CA TYR A 167 0.14 8.90 13.22
C TYR A 167 0.39 8.36 11.81
N VAL A 168 0.80 7.10 11.68
CA VAL A 168 1.19 6.53 10.39
C VAL A 168 0.03 6.55 9.40
N ALA A 169 -1.14 6.13 9.85
CA ALA A 169 -2.33 6.04 9.00
C ALA A 169 -2.78 7.41 8.49
N ASP A 170 -2.78 8.43 9.34
CA ASP A 170 -3.19 9.79 8.96
C ASP A 170 -2.15 10.43 8.02
N GLN A 171 -0.86 10.23 8.26
CA GLN A 171 0.22 10.78 7.45
C GLN A 171 0.31 10.11 6.08
N LEU A 172 0.18 8.79 6.01
CA LEU A 172 0.18 8.04 4.75
C LEU A 172 -1.07 8.33 3.91
N PHE A 173 -2.27 8.33 4.53
CA PHE A 173 -3.54 8.70 3.88
C PHE A 173 -3.53 10.15 3.42
N GLY A 174 -2.80 11.01 4.13
CA GLY A 174 -2.55 12.39 3.77
C GLY A 174 -1.67 12.56 2.55
N GLY A 175 -0.83 11.57 2.19
CA GLY A 175 0.00 11.58 0.99
C GLY A 175 1.51 11.46 1.20
N LEU A 176 1.99 11.25 2.44
CA LEU A 176 3.43 11.13 2.72
C LEU A 176 3.95 9.74 2.33
N ALA A 177 4.36 9.59 1.09
CA ALA A 177 5.03 8.42 0.54
C ALA A 177 5.95 8.82 -0.60
N GLY A 178 6.98 8.01 -0.88
CA GLY A 178 7.83 8.17 -2.06
C GLY A 178 8.55 6.87 -2.42
N ALA A 179 8.95 6.72 -3.67
CA ALA A 179 9.66 5.54 -4.13
C ALA A 179 11.15 5.59 -3.78
N LEU A 180 11.73 4.43 -3.50
CA LEU A 180 13.16 4.24 -3.39
C LEU A 180 13.58 3.11 -4.31
N LEU A 181 14.55 3.36 -5.18
CA LEU A 181 15.11 2.39 -6.11
C LEU A 181 16.53 2.03 -5.70
N ILE A 182 16.82 0.76 -5.62
CA ILE A 182 18.19 0.25 -5.50
C ILE A 182 18.60 -0.33 -6.85
N ASP A 183 19.59 0.29 -7.49
CA ASP A 183 20.04 -0.01 -8.85
C ASP A 183 20.98 -1.21 -8.94
N ARG A 184 21.58 -1.40 -10.12
CA ARG A 184 22.45 -2.52 -10.51
C ARG A 184 21.73 -3.87 -10.61
N GLY A 185 20.41 -3.83 -10.93
CA GLY A 185 19.69 -5.01 -11.38
C GLY A 185 20.10 -5.44 -12.81
N PRO A 186 19.49 -6.50 -13.35
CA PRO A 186 19.76 -6.96 -14.70
C PRO A 186 19.37 -5.89 -15.72
N ASP A 187 20.12 -5.83 -16.81
CA ASP A 187 19.75 -5.03 -17.97
C ASP A 187 18.54 -5.68 -18.64
N LEU A 188 17.39 -5.02 -18.56
CA LEU A 188 16.13 -5.50 -19.13
C LEU A 188 15.86 -4.80 -20.46
N PRO A 189 15.41 -5.52 -21.49
CA PRO A 189 15.15 -4.97 -22.81
C PRO A 189 13.82 -4.19 -22.82
N VAL A 190 13.77 -3.08 -22.12
CA VAL A 190 12.59 -2.21 -22.01
C VAL A 190 12.87 -0.83 -22.59
N SER A 191 11.87 -0.23 -23.23
CA SER A 191 11.95 1.14 -23.74
C SER A 191 11.73 2.19 -22.64
N GLU A 192 11.03 1.79 -21.57
CA GLU A 192 10.67 2.68 -20.48
C GLU A 192 10.66 1.92 -19.14
N ASP A 193 11.09 2.60 -18.08
CA ASP A 193 11.02 2.13 -16.68
C ASP A 193 10.22 3.16 -15.88
N ARG A 194 9.01 2.79 -15.45
CA ARG A 194 8.03 3.71 -14.87
C ARG A 194 7.69 3.31 -13.44
N ILE A 195 7.59 4.31 -12.58
CA ILE A 195 7.06 4.16 -11.23
C ILE A 195 5.55 4.42 -11.28
N LEU A 196 4.79 3.50 -10.68
CA LEU A 196 3.36 3.60 -10.43
C LEU A 196 3.13 3.46 -8.93
N LEU A 197 3.30 4.55 -8.17
CA LEU A 197 2.95 4.58 -6.75
C LEU A 197 1.44 4.80 -6.64
N VAL A 198 0.72 3.76 -6.21
CA VAL A 198 -0.73 3.78 -6.03
C VAL A 198 -1.04 4.14 -4.59
N SER A 199 -1.82 5.19 -4.40
CA SER A 199 -2.32 5.64 -3.10
C SER A 199 -3.81 5.93 -3.17
N ASP A 200 -4.47 6.03 -2.02
CA ASP A 200 -5.85 6.48 -1.96
C ASP A 200 -6.10 7.47 -0.82
N THR A 201 -7.00 8.40 -1.05
CA THR A 201 -7.43 9.40 -0.05
C THR A 201 -8.87 9.83 -0.32
N THR A 202 -9.46 10.59 0.60
CA THR A 202 -10.78 11.25 0.39
C THR A 202 -10.61 12.74 0.59
N LEU A 203 -11.02 13.52 -0.40
CA LEU A 203 -10.95 14.98 -0.37
C LEU A 203 -12.35 15.58 -0.45
N ASP A 204 -12.62 16.63 0.34
CA ASP A 204 -13.83 17.42 0.20
C ASP A 204 -13.73 18.40 -1.00
N ALA A 205 -14.81 19.10 -1.32
CA ALA A 205 -14.86 20.04 -2.45
C ALA A 205 -13.87 21.20 -2.34
N ALA A 206 -13.39 21.50 -1.13
CA ALA A 206 -12.37 22.53 -0.88
C ALA A 206 -10.93 21.94 -0.95
N GLY A 207 -10.78 20.66 -1.28
CA GLY A 207 -9.48 19.99 -1.35
C GLY A 207 -8.89 19.62 -0.01
N ARG A 208 -9.69 19.57 1.06
CA ARG A 208 -9.22 19.15 2.38
C ARG A 208 -9.34 17.64 2.51
N VAL A 209 -8.34 17.02 3.12
CA VAL A 209 -8.41 15.59 3.48
C VAL A 209 -9.54 15.40 4.50
N VAL A 210 -10.49 14.53 4.17
CA VAL A 210 -11.65 14.26 5.02
C VAL A 210 -11.22 13.41 6.22
N PRO A 211 -11.55 13.83 7.45
CA PRO A 211 -11.30 13.03 8.64
C PRO A 211 -11.98 11.67 8.57
N VAL A 212 -11.28 10.65 9.03
CA VAL A 212 -11.73 9.25 8.97
C VAL A 212 -12.44 8.86 10.25
N GLY A 213 -13.67 8.32 10.13
CA GLY A 213 -14.47 7.87 11.25
C GLY A 213 -13.94 6.61 11.93
N ALA A 214 -14.36 6.36 13.18
CA ALA A 214 -13.92 5.21 13.96
C ALA A 214 -14.21 3.86 13.27
N MET A 215 -15.38 3.73 12.63
CA MET A 215 -15.74 2.51 11.87
C MET A 215 -14.79 2.27 10.70
N ASP A 216 -14.42 3.30 9.96
CA ASP A 216 -13.49 3.19 8.84
C ASP A 216 -12.08 2.81 9.31
N LYS A 217 -11.61 3.38 10.42
CA LYS A 217 -10.35 3.00 11.06
C LYS A 217 -10.36 1.54 11.50
N MET A 218 -11.46 1.10 12.11
CA MET A 218 -11.65 -0.30 12.53
C MET A 218 -11.61 -1.28 11.35
N MET A 219 -12.19 -0.88 10.22
CA MET A 219 -12.20 -1.69 8.99
C MET A 219 -10.92 -1.54 8.15
N GLY A 220 -10.03 -0.64 8.53
CA GLY A 220 -8.93 -0.14 7.71
C GLY A 220 -9.45 0.81 6.63
N ARG A 221 -9.12 2.09 6.77
CA ARG A 221 -9.59 3.16 5.87
C ARG A 221 -9.25 2.92 4.41
N GLN A 222 -10.16 3.25 3.53
CA GLN A 222 -9.93 3.31 2.10
C GLN A 222 -10.43 4.64 1.56
N GLY A 223 -9.61 5.29 0.74
CA GLY A 223 -9.98 6.53 0.08
C GLY A 223 -10.97 6.30 -1.06
N GLU A 224 -11.76 7.32 -1.36
CA GLU A 224 -12.66 7.31 -2.52
C GLU A 224 -11.95 7.66 -3.82
N LEU A 225 -10.84 8.37 -3.70
CA LEU A 225 -9.99 8.83 -4.79
C LEU A 225 -8.74 7.96 -4.83
N ALA A 226 -8.68 7.02 -5.78
CA ALA A 226 -7.48 6.25 -6.06
C ALA A 226 -6.59 7.03 -7.04
N LEU A 227 -5.30 7.10 -6.74
CA LEU A 227 -4.32 7.91 -7.46
C LEU A 227 -3.13 7.06 -7.89
N VAL A 228 -2.56 7.38 -9.04
CA VAL A 228 -1.26 6.89 -9.49
C VAL A 228 -0.33 8.09 -9.61
N ASN A 229 0.75 8.11 -8.84
CA ASN A 229 1.68 9.24 -8.73
C ASN A 229 0.96 10.58 -8.46
N GLY A 230 -0.06 10.57 -7.56
CA GLY A 230 -0.85 11.75 -7.24
C GLY A 230 -1.86 12.18 -8.32
N GLN A 231 -1.95 11.48 -9.44
CA GLN A 231 -2.86 11.76 -10.56
C GLN A 231 -4.06 10.79 -10.55
N HIS A 232 -5.23 11.30 -10.93
CA HIS A 232 -6.43 10.49 -11.12
C HIS A 232 -6.49 9.97 -12.56
N GLN A 233 -6.49 8.65 -12.72
CA GLN A 233 -6.61 7.95 -14.01
C GLN A 233 -5.71 8.52 -15.12
N PRO A 234 -4.37 8.61 -14.89
CA PRO A 234 -3.46 9.11 -15.92
C PRO A 234 -3.37 8.17 -17.12
N ALA A 235 -2.93 8.71 -18.25
CA ALA A 235 -2.59 7.96 -19.45
C ALA A 235 -1.11 7.57 -19.45
N ILE A 236 -0.82 6.30 -19.70
CA ILE A 236 0.53 5.74 -19.85
C ILE A 236 0.78 5.54 -21.35
N PRO A 237 1.60 6.38 -22.01
CA PRO A 237 1.85 6.22 -23.42
C PRO A 237 2.76 5.03 -23.70
N ALA A 238 2.47 4.30 -24.79
CA ALA A 238 3.30 3.21 -25.30
C ALA A 238 3.20 3.10 -26.81
N ALA A 239 4.22 2.55 -27.48
CA ALA A 239 4.18 2.17 -28.86
C ALA A 239 3.92 0.64 -29.01
N PRO A 240 3.19 0.21 -30.07
CA PRO A 240 2.99 -1.23 -30.30
C PRO A 240 4.33 -1.95 -30.46
N GLY A 241 4.48 -3.16 -29.90
CA GLY A 241 5.69 -3.99 -29.99
C GLY A 241 6.84 -3.57 -29.07
N THR A 242 6.72 -2.48 -28.31
CA THR A 242 7.70 -2.12 -27.26
C THR A 242 7.46 -2.88 -25.97
N ALA A 243 8.37 -2.73 -25.00
CA ALA A 243 8.22 -3.26 -23.64
C ALA A 243 8.45 -2.13 -22.63
N GLN A 244 7.61 -2.04 -21.61
CA GLN A 244 7.80 -1.15 -20.48
C GLN A 244 7.92 -1.93 -19.19
N ARG A 245 8.79 -1.51 -18.27
CA ARG A 245 8.79 -1.97 -16.88
C ARG A 245 7.92 -1.04 -16.05
N TRP A 246 6.95 -1.60 -15.36
CA TRP A 246 6.12 -0.91 -14.39
C TRP A 246 6.50 -1.36 -12.99
N ARG A 247 7.01 -0.42 -12.20
CA ARG A 247 7.33 -0.60 -10.78
C ARG A 247 6.12 -0.14 -9.99
N ILE A 248 5.28 -1.08 -9.59
CA ILE A 248 4.01 -0.80 -8.93
C ILE A 248 4.21 -0.91 -7.42
N ILE A 249 3.89 0.16 -6.70
CA ILE A 249 3.99 0.26 -5.23
C ILE A 249 2.57 0.46 -4.70
N ASN A 250 2.10 -0.42 -3.82
CA ASN A 250 0.85 -0.20 -3.10
C ASN A 250 1.12 0.61 -1.83
N ALA A 251 0.97 1.92 -1.91
CA ALA A 251 1.10 2.87 -0.80
C ALA A 251 -0.26 3.26 -0.19
N CYS A 252 -1.33 2.48 -0.42
CA CYS A 252 -2.61 2.66 0.25
C CYS A 252 -2.50 2.25 1.73
N THR A 253 -3.25 2.89 2.60
CA THR A 253 -3.25 2.58 4.04
C THR A 253 -3.82 1.19 4.36
N SER A 254 -4.78 0.71 3.55
CA SER A 254 -5.43 -0.58 3.80
C SER A 254 -6.03 -1.24 2.56
N ARG A 255 -6.07 -0.56 1.40
CA ARG A 255 -6.63 -1.12 0.17
C ARG A 255 -5.70 -2.20 -0.40
N VAL A 256 -6.19 -3.43 -0.52
CA VAL A 256 -5.56 -4.47 -1.33
C VAL A 256 -5.84 -4.16 -2.80
N LEU A 257 -4.81 -4.15 -3.63
CA LEU A 257 -4.94 -3.98 -5.07
C LEU A 257 -4.98 -5.36 -5.72
N SER A 258 -6.03 -5.63 -6.48
CA SER A 258 -6.20 -6.83 -7.31
C SER A 258 -6.09 -6.40 -8.77
N LEU A 259 -4.86 -6.30 -9.26
CA LEU A 259 -4.51 -5.61 -10.50
C LEU A 259 -4.66 -6.51 -11.71
N HIS A 260 -5.34 -6.03 -12.74
CA HIS A 260 -5.25 -6.57 -14.09
C HIS A 260 -5.15 -5.45 -15.14
N LEU A 261 -4.57 -5.75 -16.29
CA LEU A 261 -4.52 -4.86 -17.44
C LEU A 261 -5.38 -5.45 -18.56
N GLU A 262 -6.36 -4.70 -19.04
CA GLU A 262 -7.26 -5.17 -20.09
C GLU A 262 -6.49 -5.73 -21.29
N GLN A 263 -6.85 -6.93 -21.72
CA GLN A 263 -6.31 -7.64 -22.89
C GLN A 263 -4.78 -7.87 -22.87
N HIS A 264 -4.10 -7.67 -21.74
CA HIS A 264 -2.66 -7.86 -21.62
C HIS A 264 -2.31 -8.61 -20.33
N PRO A 265 -1.45 -9.62 -20.39
CA PRO A 265 -0.85 -10.14 -19.16
C PRO A 265 0.11 -9.10 -18.56
N LEU A 266 0.26 -9.16 -17.25
CA LEU A 266 1.32 -8.50 -16.52
C LEU A 266 2.45 -9.52 -16.33
N THR A 267 3.56 -9.41 -17.07
CA THR A 267 4.69 -10.32 -16.90
C THR A 267 5.47 -9.94 -15.65
N GLN A 268 5.14 -10.56 -14.52
CA GLN A 268 5.77 -10.30 -13.22
C GLN A 268 7.24 -10.74 -13.25
N ILE A 269 8.14 -9.87 -12.80
CA ILE A 269 9.58 -10.13 -12.74
C ILE A 269 10.15 -9.97 -11.32
N ALA A 270 9.45 -9.26 -10.43
CA ALA A 270 9.89 -9.07 -9.04
C ALA A 270 8.69 -8.90 -8.10
N GLN A 271 8.92 -9.24 -6.83
CA GLN A 271 8.01 -9.03 -5.71
C GLN A 271 8.81 -8.44 -4.53
N ASP A 272 8.30 -7.38 -3.90
CA ASP A 272 8.87 -6.73 -2.71
C ASP A 272 10.38 -6.46 -2.81
N GLY A 273 10.83 -5.97 -3.97
CA GLY A 273 12.22 -5.66 -4.23
C GLY A 273 13.09 -6.87 -4.63
N SER A 274 12.58 -8.10 -4.54
CA SER A 274 13.28 -9.32 -4.95
C SER A 274 12.86 -9.79 -6.33
N PHE A 275 13.82 -10.11 -7.21
CA PHE A 275 13.52 -10.73 -8.49
C PHE A 275 12.96 -12.14 -8.31
N LEU A 276 12.04 -12.53 -9.19
CA LEU A 276 11.62 -13.92 -9.37
C LEU A 276 12.71 -14.71 -10.06
N PRO A 277 12.77 -16.05 -9.93
CA PRO A 277 13.74 -16.87 -10.68
C PRO A 277 13.58 -16.76 -12.20
N ALA A 278 12.37 -16.51 -12.68
CA ALA A 278 12.03 -16.32 -14.09
C ALA A 278 10.84 -15.38 -14.23
N PRO A 279 10.69 -14.70 -15.39
CA PRO A 279 9.47 -13.95 -15.69
C PRO A 279 8.24 -14.85 -15.68
N ALA A 280 7.11 -14.34 -15.14
CA ALA A 280 5.87 -15.09 -15.03
C ALA A 280 4.68 -14.25 -15.46
N ASP A 281 3.96 -14.68 -16.50
CA ASP A 281 2.75 -14.03 -16.95
C ASP A 281 1.63 -14.22 -15.93
N ARG A 282 0.96 -13.11 -15.61
CA ARG A 282 -0.14 -13.04 -14.66
C ARG A 282 -1.31 -12.34 -15.30
N ASP A 283 -2.48 -12.96 -15.24
CA ASP A 283 -3.74 -12.29 -15.59
C ASP A 283 -4.15 -11.32 -14.49
N GLN A 284 -3.77 -11.62 -13.24
CA GLN A 284 -4.05 -10.80 -12.07
C GLN A 284 -2.88 -10.84 -11.07
N ILE A 285 -2.56 -9.68 -10.48
CA ILE A 285 -1.57 -9.56 -9.39
C ILE A 285 -2.24 -8.94 -8.17
N VAL A 286 -2.18 -9.64 -7.04
CA VAL A 286 -2.69 -9.13 -5.75
C VAL A 286 -1.55 -8.52 -4.96
N LEU A 287 -1.73 -7.25 -4.55
CA LEU A 287 -0.78 -6.51 -3.72
C LEU A 287 -1.46 -6.03 -2.45
N ALA A 288 -1.04 -6.56 -1.31
CA ALA A 288 -1.40 -5.99 -0.01
C ALA A 288 -0.86 -4.55 0.14
N PRO A 289 -1.40 -3.72 1.04
CA PRO A 289 -0.75 -2.48 1.44
C PRO A 289 0.70 -2.73 1.84
N GLY A 290 1.63 -1.95 1.27
CA GLY A 290 3.07 -2.12 1.46
C GLY A 290 3.77 -3.00 0.42
N ASN A 291 3.10 -3.93 -0.25
CA ASN A 291 3.70 -4.74 -1.30
C ASN A 291 4.11 -3.90 -2.52
N ARG A 292 5.11 -4.41 -3.23
CA ARG A 292 5.56 -3.91 -4.53
C ARG A 292 5.66 -5.04 -5.51
N THR A 293 5.48 -4.73 -6.79
CA THR A 293 5.77 -5.66 -7.88
C THR A 293 6.37 -4.92 -9.05
N ASP A 294 7.29 -5.57 -9.75
CA ASP A 294 7.74 -5.10 -11.04
C ASP A 294 7.14 -6.00 -12.12
N ALA A 295 6.47 -5.39 -13.08
CA ALA A 295 5.85 -6.10 -14.20
C ALA A 295 6.32 -5.53 -15.53
N ILE A 296 6.51 -6.39 -16.53
CA ILE A 296 6.76 -5.99 -17.91
C ILE A 296 5.43 -6.01 -18.66
N VAL A 297 5.13 -4.90 -19.34
CA VAL A 297 3.96 -4.72 -20.19
C VAL A 297 4.41 -4.63 -21.65
N ARG A 298 3.82 -5.44 -22.53
CA ARG A 298 4.16 -5.54 -23.96
C ARG A 298 2.92 -5.32 -24.82
N PRO A 299 2.55 -4.07 -25.14
CA PRO A 299 1.38 -3.79 -25.96
C PRO A 299 1.63 -4.21 -27.42
N ALA A 300 0.73 -5.05 -27.96
CA ALA A 300 0.87 -5.53 -29.33
C ALA A 300 0.10 -4.68 -30.34
N ARG A 301 -1.00 -4.06 -29.94
CA ARG A 301 -1.94 -3.34 -30.83
C ARG A 301 -2.22 -1.93 -30.31
N ALA A 302 -2.44 -1.00 -31.23
CA ALA A 302 -2.91 0.34 -30.88
C ALA A 302 -4.30 0.26 -30.21
N GLY A 303 -4.54 1.09 -29.22
CA GLY A 303 -5.77 1.10 -28.44
C GLY A 303 -5.62 1.76 -27.07
N GLN A 304 -6.70 1.72 -26.30
CA GLN A 304 -6.76 2.19 -24.91
C GLN A 304 -7.11 0.99 -24.05
N TYR A 305 -6.31 0.71 -23.03
CA TYR A 305 -6.47 -0.45 -22.16
C TYR A 305 -6.38 -0.01 -20.70
N ALA A 306 -7.44 -0.28 -19.93
CA ALA A 306 -7.48 0.14 -18.54
C ALA A 306 -6.60 -0.76 -17.66
N LEU A 307 -5.78 -0.14 -16.79
CA LEU A 307 -5.21 -0.79 -15.61
C LEU A 307 -6.24 -0.66 -14.51
N ILE A 308 -6.76 -1.79 -14.04
CA ILE A 308 -7.89 -1.87 -13.12
C ILE A 308 -7.45 -2.57 -11.85
N THR A 309 -7.98 -2.13 -10.70
CA THR A 309 -8.02 -2.93 -9.50
C THR A 309 -9.45 -3.43 -9.28
N ASP A 310 -9.62 -4.74 -9.24
CA ASP A 310 -10.88 -5.39 -8.96
C ASP A 310 -11.26 -5.26 -7.48
N PRO A 311 -12.55 -5.38 -7.13
CA PRO A 311 -12.98 -5.50 -5.75
C PRO A 311 -12.28 -6.66 -5.05
N TYR A 312 -11.71 -6.39 -3.88
CA TYR A 312 -11.08 -7.41 -3.06
C TYR A 312 -11.77 -7.49 -1.69
N ASP A 313 -12.30 -8.67 -1.35
CA ASP A 313 -12.92 -8.91 -0.04
C ASP A 313 -11.86 -9.38 0.96
N ARG A 314 -11.53 -8.52 1.90
CA ARG A 314 -10.62 -8.81 3.02
C ARG A 314 -11.29 -9.57 4.17
N GLY A 315 -12.48 -10.16 3.97
CA GLY A 315 -13.30 -10.74 5.03
C GLY A 315 -14.24 -9.74 5.71
N THR A 316 -14.48 -8.57 5.08
CA THR A 316 -15.32 -7.50 5.63
C THR A 316 -16.76 -7.55 5.09
N GLY A 317 -17.10 -8.51 4.26
CA GLY A 317 -18.25 -8.58 3.37
C GLY A 317 -19.58 -8.02 3.89
N MET A 318 -20.07 -8.46 5.06
CA MET A 318 -21.33 -7.96 5.61
C MET A 318 -21.24 -6.53 6.13
N MET A 319 -20.10 -6.13 6.71
CA MET A 319 -19.89 -4.77 7.22
C MET A 319 -19.61 -3.76 6.10
N SER A 320 -18.94 -4.18 5.03
CA SER A 320 -18.70 -3.36 3.83
C SER A 320 -20.01 -2.95 3.16
N MET A 321 -21.02 -3.84 3.14
CA MET A 321 -22.36 -3.52 2.65
C MET A 321 -23.06 -2.44 3.48
N MET A 322 -22.78 -2.36 4.79
CA MET A 322 -23.38 -1.35 5.69
C MET A 322 -22.76 0.04 5.52
N THR A 323 -21.54 0.14 5.02
CA THR A 323 -20.85 1.43 4.80
C THR A 323 -21.18 2.08 3.47
N GLY A 324 -21.94 1.41 2.58
CA GLY A 324 -22.37 1.95 1.28
C GLY A 324 -21.21 2.29 0.32
N ARG A 325 -19.99 1.77 0.57
CA ARG A 325 -18.83 2.01 -0.29
C ARG A 325 -18.98 1.25 -1.61
N ALA A 326 -18.62 1.93 -2.69
CA ALA A 326 -18.63 1.34 -4.03
C ALA A 326 -17.79 0.06 -4.06
N SER A 327 -18.43 -1.06 -4.38
CA SER A 327 -17.81 -2.39 -4.48
C SER A 327 -17.43 -2.74 -5.92
N GLY A 328 -17.35 -1.75 -6.82
CA GLY A 328 -17.00 -1.95 -8.22
C GLY A 328 -15.51 -1.90 -8.50
N PRO A 329 -15.06 -2.35 -9.68
CA PRO A 329 -13.69 -2.19 -10.13
C PRO A 329 -13.32 -0.70 -10.25
N ILE A 330 -12.05 -0.37 -10.01
CA ILE A 330 -11.52 1.00 -10.08
C ILE A 330 -10.47 1.05 -11.18
N THR A 331 -10.67 1.92 -12.18
CA THR A 331 -9.62 2.24 -13.15
C THR A 331 -8.55 3.10 -12.47
N LEU A 332 -7.31 2.61 -12.46
CA LEU A 332 -6.15 3.32 -11.89
C LEU A 332 -5.46 4.20 -12.95
N ALA A 333 -5.28 3.66 -14.15
CA ALA A 333 -4.62 4.33 -15.26
C ALA A 333 -5.11 3.75 -16.60
N THR A 334 -4.77 4.39 -17.71
CA THR A 334 -5.06 3.89 -19.05
C THR A 334 -3.75 3.75 -19.83
N LEU A 335 -3.42 2.55 -20.30
CA LEU A 335 -2.35 2.32 -21.25
C LEU A 335 -2.81 2.80 -22.63
N ALA A 336 -2.23 3.91 -23.10
CA ALA A 336 -2.54 4.52 -24.38
C ALA A 336 -1.51 4.08 -25.43
N VAL A 337 -1.87 3.10 -26.25
CA VAL A 337 -0.97 2.52 -27.25
C VAL A 337 -1.18 3.17 -28.59
N GLY A 338 -0.12 3.76 -29.15
CA GLY A 338 -0.18 4.45 -30.45
C GLY A 338 1.20 4.78 -31.00
N GLY A 339 1.21 5.41 -32.17
CA GLY A 339 2.43 5.77 -32.87
C GLY A 339 3.07 4.63 -33.67
N PRO A 340 4.31 4.83 -34.18
CA PRO A 340 5.03 3.83 -34.95
C PRO A 340 5.32 2.58 -34.09
N ALA A 341 5.17 1.40 -34.69
CA ALA A 341 5.52 0.16 -34.02
C ALA A 341 7.02 0.09 -33.70
N GLY A 342 7.34 -0.33 -32.50
CA GLY A 342 8.69 -0.64 -32.05
C GLY A 342 8.94 -2.14 -32.06
N SER A 343 10.06 -2.54 -31.47
CA SER A 343 10.45 -3.93 -31.25
C SER A 343 11.14 -4.03 -29.90
N ALA A 344 10.76 -5.03 -29.10
CA ALA A 344 11.43 -5.34 -27.85
C ALA A 344 12.00 -6.76 -27.91
N PRO A 345 13.27 -6.97 -27.60
CA PRO A 345 13.85 -8.31 -27.46
C PRO A 345 13.12 -9.14 -26.41
N PRO A 346 13.25 -10.48 -26.43
CA PRO A 346 12.72 -11.33 -25.38
C PRO A 346 13.36 -11.01 -24.02
N LEU A 347 12.62 -11.23 -22.95
CA LEU A 347 13.18 -11.15 -21.60
C LEU A 347 14.19 -12.28 -21.35
N PRO A 348 15.16 -12.08 -20.45
CA PRO A 348 15.98 -13.17 -19.95
C PRO A 348 15.11 -14.33 -19.42
N ALA A 349 15.46 -15.57 -19.75
CA ALA A 349 14.73 -16.73 -19.26
C ALA A 349 14.89 -16.94 -17.75
N THR A 350 15.98 -16.44 -17.17
CA THR A 350 16.27 -16.47 -15.73
C THR A 350 16.58 -15.07 -15.22
N LEU A 351 16.20 -14.80 -13.97
CA LEU A 351 16.42 -13.53 -13.28
C LEU A 351 17.24 -13.78 -12.01
N PRO A 352 17.96 -12.77 -11.48
CA PRO A 352 18.84 -12.93 -10.31
C PRO A 352 18.05 -12.98 -9.01
N ALA A 353 17.24 -14.01 -8.83
CA ALA A 353 16.53 -14.24 -7.57
C ALA A 353 17.50 -14.59 -6.45
N PRO A 354 17.39 -13.97 -5.25
CA PRO A 354 18.16 -14.40 -4.10
C PRO A 354 17.86 -15.86 -3.74
N PRO A 355 18.87 -16.63 -3.30
CA PRO A 355 18.67 -18.02 -2.93
C PRO A 355 17.79 -18.15 -1.68
N ILE A 356 16.85 -19.08 -1.69
CA ILE A 356 16.06 -19.41 -0.52
C ILE A 356 16.94 -20.14 0.50
N PRO A 357 17.01 -19.70 1.78
CA PRO A 357 17.74 -20.41 2.81
C PRO A 357 17.26 -21.85 2.95
N GLN A 358 18.17 -22.80 2.76
CA GLN A 358 17.94 -24.24 2.90
C GLN A 358 18.54 -24.71 4.23
N GLY A 359 18.03 -25.79 4.78
CA GLY A 359 18.58 -26.42 5.97
C GLY A 359 17.72 -26.32 7.20
N PRO A 360 18.24 -26.79 8.35
CA PRO A 360 17.52 -26.74 9.62
C PRO A 360 17.32 -25.30 10.08
N VAL A 361 16.25 -25.08 10.83
CA VAL A 361 15.98 -23.79 11.46
C VAL A 361 16.39 -23.84 12.94
N ASP A 362 16.92 -22.72 13.44
CA ASP A 362 17.37 -22.61 14.83
C ASP A 362 16.18 -22.58 15.81
N ARG A 363 15.07 -22.01 15.37
CA ARG A 363 13.87 -21.86 16.21
C ARG A 363 12.58 -21.80 15.38
N GLN A 364 11.50 -22.28 16.00
CA GLN A 364 10.14 -22.07 15.50
C GLN A 364 9.39 -21.14 16.48
N ARG A 365 8.64 -20.16 15.94
CA ARG A 365 7.79 -19.26 16.73
C ARG A 365 6.36 -19.33 16.27
N GLN A 366 5.47 -18.97 17.19
CA GLN A 366 4.05 -18.79 16.92
C GLN A 366 3.67 -17.37 17.33
N LEU A 367 2.94 -16.67 16.46
CA LEU A 367 2.35 -15.37 16.71
C LEU A 367 0.84 -15.47 16.44
N THR A 368 0.04 -14.70 17.17
CA THR A 368 -1.41 -14.65 16.98
C THR A 368 -1.87 -13.22 16.79
N PHE A 369 -2.41 -12.92 15.62
CA PHE A 369 -3.09 -11.67 15.29
C PHE A 369 -4.55 -11.80 15.68
N ALA A 370 -5.06 -10.86 16.45
CA ALA A 370 -6.43 -10.91 16.95
C ALA A 370 -7.07 -9.51 17.02
N ILE A 371 -8.35 -9.46 16.69
CA ILE A 371 -9.24 -8.35 17.01
C ILE A 371 -10.15 -8.82 18.13
N GLY A 372 -10.14 -8.16 19.27
CA GLY A 372 -10.93 -8.48 20.45
C GLY A 372 -11.82 -7.32 20.88
N MET A 373 -12.81 -7.60 21.71
CA MET A 373 -13.49 -6.54 22.49
C MET A 373 -12.67 -6.32 23.76
N CYS A 374 -12.36 -5.06 24.07
CA CYS A 374 -11.84 -4.71 25.38
C CYS A 374 -12.94 -4.99 26.41
N MET A 375 -12.87 -6.16 27.04
CA MET A 375 -13.61 -6.41 28.31
C MET A 375 -12.91 -5.58 29.38
N GLY A 376 -13.12 -4.26 29.33
CA GLY A 376 -12.70 -3.37 30.41
C GLY A 376 -13.33 -3.87 31.70
N GLY A 377 -12.48 -4.25 32.66
CA GLY A 377 -12.94 -4.58 34.01
C GLY A 377 -13.83 -3.42 34.48
N MET A 378 -15.06 -3.74 34.92
CA MET A 378 -15.99 -2.77 35.49
C MET A 378 -15.40 -2.23 36.80
N GLY A 379 -14.55 -1.20 36.68
CA GLY A 379 -14.33 -0.21 37.73
C GLY A 379 -15.33 0.90 37.49
N MET A 380 -16.41 0.94 38.26
CA MET A 380 -17.31 2.09 38.35
C MET A 380 -16.50 3.28 38.90
N GLY A 381 -16.10 4.20 38.04
CA GLY A 381 -15.51 5.46 38.46
C GLY A 381 -14.99 6.22 37.27
N ASP A 382 -15.69 7.31 36.95
CA ASP A 382 -15.28 8.42 36.08
C ASP A 382 -15.30 8.18 34.57
N MET A 383 -16.51 8.11 33.99
CA MET A 383 -16.71 8.30 32.55
C MET A 383 -17.00 9.76 32.26
N GLY A 384 -15.94 10.51 31.91
CA GLY A 384 -16.09 11.78 31.20
C GLY A 384 -16.70 11.51 29.81
N MET A 385 -17.82 12.15 29.50
CA MET A 385 -18.55 12.09 28.21
C MET A 385 -17.74 12.74 27.04
N GLY A 386 -16.53 12.31 26.76
CA GLY A 386 -15.69 12.97 25.76
C GLY A 386 -14.94 12.07 24.77
N ASP A 387 -14.85 10.77 25.03
CA ASP A 387 -14.01 9.91 24.21
C ASP A 387 -14.69 8.57 23.84
N MET A 388 -15.72 8.64 23.00
CA MET A 388 -16.28 7.46 22.32
C MET A 388 -15.55 7.18 20.99
N GLY A 389 -14.24 7.39 20.95
CA GLY A 389 -13.37 6.95 19.88
C GLY A 389 -12.90 5.54 20.13
N MET A 390 -13.27 4.56 19.28
CA MET A 390 -12.81 3.15 19.28
C MET A 390 -12.93 2.36 20.61
N GLY A 391 -13.66 2.84 21.59
CA GLY A 391 -13.75 2.34 22.96
C GLY A 391 -14.41 0.98 23.16
N GLY A 392 -13.95 -0.05 22.44
CA GLY A 392 -14.47 -1.41 22.57
C GLY A 392 -13.70 -2.48 21.80
N MET A 393 -12.82 -2.09 20.87
CA MET A 393 -12.04 -3.04 20.04
C MET A 393 -10.56 -2.92 20.34
N SER A 394 -9.89 -4.04 20.54
CA SER A 394 -8.44 -4.14 20.67
C SER A 394 -7.83 -4.84 19.46
N PHE A 395 -6.74 -4.30 18.95
CA PHE A 395 -5.93 -4.86 17.89
C PHE A 395 -4.62 -5.36 18.49
N THR A 396 -4.43 -6.68 18.52
CA THR A 396 -3.36 -7.28 19.34
C THR A 396 -2.52 -8.28 18.54
N ILE A 397 -1.27 -8.44 18.97
CA ILE A 397 -0.43 -9.59 18.64
C ILE A 397 -0.13 -10.31 19.95
N ASP A 398 -0.41 -11.62 20.01
CA ASP A 398 -0.30 -12.46 21.22
C ASP A 398 -1.07 -11.88 22.43
N GLY A 399 -2.24 -11.30 22.17
CA GLY A 399 -3.11 -10.70 23.19
C GLY A 399 -2.59 -9.39 23.78
N ARG A 400 -1.57 -8.76 23.17
CA ARG A 400 -0.95 -7.51 23.62
C ARG A 400 -1.05 -6.43 22.57
N THR A 401 -1.26 -5.20 23.01
CA THR A 401 -1.07 -4.00 22.18
C THR A 401 0.38 -3.57 22.23
N PHE A 402 0.78 -2.77 21.24
CA PHE A 402 2.13 -2.22 21.13
C PHE A 402 2.58 -1.48 22.39
N ASP A 403 3.83 -1.73 22.77
CA ASP A 403 4.54 -1.03 23.83
C ASP A 403 6.03 -0.93 23.41
N ASP A 404 6.48 0.29 23.13
CA ASP A 404 7.84 0.56 22.67
C ASP A 404 8.95 0.27 23.72
N ARG A 405 8.56 0.01 24.99
CA ARG A 405 9.50 -0.32 26.08
C ARG A 405 9.69 -1.82 26.28
N ARG A 406 8.87 -2.64 25.60
CA ARG A 406 8.89 -4.10 25.74
C ARG A 406 9.57 -4.73 24.53
N ASP A 407 10.34 -5.79 24.74
CA ASP A 407 10.78 -6.67 23.67
C ASP A 407 9.81 -7.86 23.59
N ASP A 408 8.93 -7.88 22.56
CA ASP A 408 7.96 -8.96 22.40
C ASP A 408 8.64 -10.22 21.87
N GLN A 409 9.63 -10.08 21.00
CA GLN A 409 10.44 -11.16 20.48
C GLN A 409 11.92 -10.83 20.64
N THR A 410 12.70 -11.79 21.16
CA THR A 410 14.16 -11.74 21.16
C THR A 410 14.68 -12.83 20.25
N VAL A 411 15.53 -12.47 19.31
CA VAL A 411 16.11 -13.35 18.28
C VAL A 411 17.63 -13.31 18.37
N ARG A 412 18.27 -14.45 18.19
CA ARG A 412 19.73 -14.54 18.15
C ARG A 412 20.25 -14.12 16.75
N LEU A 413 21.20 -13.22 16.71
CA LEU A 413 21.89 -12.84 15.47
C LEU A 413 22.55 -14.08 14.83
N GLY A 414 22.47 -14.16 13.51
CA GLY A 414 22.97 -15.29 12.73
C GLY A 414 22.02 -16.50 12.70
N SER A 415 20.84 -16.44 13.34
CA SER A 415 19.87 -17.52 13.29
C SER A 415 18.94 -17.45 12.10
N THR A 416 18.41 -18.61 11.70
CA THR A 416 17.27 -18.73 10.79
C THR A 416 16.08 -19.28 11.56
N GLU A 417 14.95 -18.57 11.52
CA GLU A 417 13.75 -18.99 12.24
C GLU A 417 12.56 -19.22 11.30
N ASP A 418 11.70 -20.18 11.64
CA ASP A 418 10.38 -20.35 11.03
C ASP A 418 9.31 -19.75 11.96
N TRP A 419 8.53 -18.79 11.44
CA TRP A 419 7.44 -18.14 12.16
C TRP A 419 6.09 -18.61 11.62
N ALA A 420 5.24 -19.17 12.48
CA ALA A 420 3.85 -19.47 12.18
C ALA A 420 2.98 -18.34 12.73
N ILE A 421 2.32 -17.61 11.86
CA ILE A 421 1.49 -16.47 12.24
C ILE A 421 0.03 -16.83 11.98
N THR A 422 -0.76 -16.90 13.04
CA THR A 422 -2.19 -17.25 13.01
C THR A 422 -3.02 -15.97 13.11
N ASN A 423 -4.06 -15.88 12.33
CA ASN A 423 -5.05 -14.82 12.38
C ASN A 423 -6.39 -15.39 12.87
N THR A 424 -6.84 -14.97 14.04
CA THR A 424 -8.11 -15.40 14.62
C THR A 424 -9.28 -14.48 14.25
N SER A 425 -9.00 -13.33 13.63
CA SER A 425 -10.03 -12.38 13.25
C SER A 425 -10.74 -12.77 11.94
N PRO A 426 -11.93 -12.22 11.67
CA PRO A 426 -12.66 -12.48 10.42
C PRO A 426 -12.10 -11.70 9.21
N MET A 427 -11.10 -10.85 9.41
CA MET A 427 -10.47 -10.02 8.37
C MET A 427 -9.06 -10.51 8.08
N GLU A 428 -8.60 -10.35 6.85
CA GLU A 428 -7.19 -10.52 6.49
C GLU A 428 -6.34 -9.41 7.08
N HIS A 429 -5.10 -9.75 7.45
CA HIS A 429 -4.11 -8.80 7.93
C HIS A 429 -2.83 -8.92 7.12
N PRO A 430 -2.34 -7.83 6.48
CA PRO A 430 -1.00 -7.83 5.90
C PRO A 430 0.02 -7.80 7.06
N PHE A 431 0.84 -8.83 7.17
CA PHE A 431 1.98 -8.86 8.08
C PHE A 431 3.18 -8.20 7.40
N HIS A 432 3.78 -7.24 8.06
CA HIS A 432 5.06 -6.63 7.65
C HIS A 432 6.11 -6.81 8.72
N LEU A 433 7.35 -7.12 8.29
CA LEU A 433 8.53 -7.21 9.12
C LEU A 433 9.57 -6.22 8.63
N HIS A 434 10.02 -5.32 9.50
CA HIS A 434 11.09 -4.37 9.21
C HIS A 434 12.45 -5.07 9.12
N VAL A 435 13.34 -4.54 8.30
CA VAL A 435 14.76 -4.91 8.15
C VAL A 435 14.93 -6.29 7.50
N TRP A 436 14.40 -7.37 8.06
CA TRP A 436 14.69 -8.74 7.63
C TRP A 436 13.60 -9.28 6.70
N PRO A 437 13.89 -9.47 5.40
CA PRO A 437 12.95 -10.08 4.48
C PRO A 437 12.75 -11.57 4.81
N PHE A 438 11.62 -12.12 4.38
CA PHE A 438 11.25 -13.49 4.66
C PHE A 438 10.81 -14.24 3.40
N HIS A 439 10.85 -15.57 3.48
CA HIS A 439 10.19 -16.46 2.53
C HIS A 439 8.88 -16.97 3.07
N VAL A 440 7.82 -16.92 2.24
CA VAL A 440 6.54 -17.57 2.53
C VAL A 440 6.65 -19.05 2.24
N LEU A 441 6.58 -19.89 3.27
CA LEU A 441 6.68 -21.35 3.16
C LEU A 441 5.33 -21.99 2.85
N ALA A 442 4.25 -21.49 3.45
CA ALA A 442 2.89 -21.98 3.27
C ALA A 442 1.88 -20.98 3.85
N ASP A 443 0.63 -21.08 3.43
CA ASP A 443 -0.51 -20.44 4.06
C ASP A 443 -1.72 -21.40 4.06
N SER A 444 -2.77 -21.01 4.81
CA SER A 444 -4.00 -21.78 4.91
C SER A 444 -4.92 -21.64 3.71
N ALA A 445 -4.70 -20.67 2.84
CA ALA A 445 -5.48 -20.44 1.61
C ALA A 445 -4.95 -21.26 0.42
N GLY A 446 -3.74 -21.83 0.54
CA GLY A 446 -3.08 -22.57 -0.55
C GLY A 446 -2.60 -21.64 -1.66
N THR A 447 -2.29 -20.39 -1.33
CA THR A 447 -1.81 -19.40 -2.29
C THR A 447 -0.54 -19.91 -2.99
N PRO A 448 -0.44 -19.80 -4.33
CA PRO A 448 0.78 -20.15 -5.05
C PRO A 448 1.97 -19.36 -4.52
N ARG A 449 3.04 -20.05 -4.15
CA ARG A 449 4.23 -19.42 -3.55
C ARG A 449 4.99 -18.61 -4.59
N THR A 450 5.33 -17.40 -4.21
CA THR A 450 6.32 -16.61 -4.93
C THR A 450 7.71 -17.04 -4.47
N ALA A 451 8.56 -17.50 -5.40
CA ALA A 451 9.94 -17.88 -5.10
C ALA A 451 10.84 -16.62 -4.97
N ALA A 452 10.40 -15.65 -4.18
CA ALA A 452 11.09 -14.41 -3.89
C ALA A 452 11.07 -14.13 -2.39
N PHE A 453 12.03 -13.37 -1.89
CA PHE A 453 11.89 -12.76 -0.58
C PHE A 453 10.81 -11.69 -0.61
N GLN A 454 10.08 -11.59 0.48
CA GLN A 454 9.02 -10.62 0.71
C GLN A 454 9.23 -9.94 2.06
N ASP A 455 8.62 -8.80 2.26
CA ASP A 455 8.55 -8.12 3.55
C ASP A 455 7.10 -7.87 3.99
N VAL A 456 6.13 -8.12 3.08
CA VAL A 456 4.70 -8.10 3.40
C VAL A 456 4.01 -9.35 2.87
N VAL A 457 3.13 -9.94 3.69
CA VAL A 457 2.28 -11.07 3.30
C VAL A 457 0.90 -10.97 3.92
N LEU A 458 -0.15 -11.28 3.15
CA LEU A 458 -1.52 -11.37 3.70
C LEU A 458 -1.65 -12.63 4.55
N ILE A 459 -2.11 -12.47 5.80
CA ILE A 459 -2.54 -13.58 6.65
C ILE A 459 -4.04 -13.77 6.39
N PRO A 460 -4.47 -14.92 5.88
CA PRO A 460 -5.87 -15.17 5.58
C PRO A 460 -6.77 -14.98 6.81
N ALA A 461 -8.01 -14.53 6.60
CA ALA A 461 -9.01 -14.43 7.65
C ALA A 461 -9.22 -15.81 8.31
N ARG A 462 -9.15 -15.88 9.64
CA ARG A 462 -9.23 -17.14 10.42
C ARG A 462 -8.28 -18.23 9.95
N GLY A 463 -7.15 -17.82 9.41
CA GLY A 463 -6.14 -18.67 8.81
C GLY A 463 -4.75 -18.43 9.39
N TRP A 464 -3.76 -18.85 8.64
CA TRP A 464 -2.36 -18.75 9.06
C TRP A 464 -1.42 -18.64 7.86
N VAL A 465 -0.21 -18.10 8.13
CA VAL A 465 0.93 -18.17 7.23
C VAL A 465 2.17 -18.68 7.98
N ARG A 466 3.07 -19.33 7.26
CA ARG A 466 4.37 -19.76 7.79
C ARG A 466 5.49 -19.15 6.97
N LEU A 467 6.40 -18.49 7.65
CA LEU A 467 7.50 -17.72 7.09
C LEU A 467 8.85 -18.31 7.52
N ARG A 468 9.87 -18.19 6.67
CA ARG A 468 11.28 -18.42 7.02
C ARG A 468 12.04 -17.11 6.96
N ILE A 469 12.69 -16.75 8.06
CA ILE A 469 13.35 -15.47 8.26
C ILE A 469 14.82 -15.72 8.62
N PRO A 470 15.78 -15.32 7.77
CA PRO A 470 17.19 -15.32 8.10
C PRO A 470 17.56 -14.01 8.81
N PHE A 471 17.99 -14.08 10.07
CA PHE A 471 18.48 -12.94 10.86
C PHE A 471 20.01 -12.88 10.81
N THR A 472 20.57 -12.71 9.63
CA THR A 472 22.00 -12.93 9.35
C THR A 472 22.90 -11.84 9.90
N ASP A 473 22.37 -10.61 10.02
CA ASP A 473 23.13 -9.41 10.39
C ASP A 473 22.22 -8.35 11.02
N TYR A 474 22.76 -7.19 11.39
CA TYR A 474 22.08 -6.08 12.03
C TYR A 474 21.44 -6.42 13.38
N PRO A 475 22.22 -6.44 14.48
CA PRO A 475 21.62 -6.48 15.82
C PRO A 475 20.83 -5.18 16.08
N GLY A 476 19.85 -5.26 16.96
CA GLY A 476 19.11 -4.10 17.42
C GLY A 476 17.59 -4.32 17.46
N ARG A 477 16.91 -3.28 17.92
CA ARG A 477 15.45 -3.29 18.05
C ARG A 477 14.78 -2.77 16.80
N SER A 478 13.72 -3.48 16.38
CA SER A 478 12.86 -3.12 15.28
C SER A 478 11.42 -3.53 15.57
N VAL A 479 10.54 -3.53 14.59
CA VAL A 479 9.13 -3.87 14.76
C VAL A 479 8.65 -4.83 13.66
N TYR A 480 7.55 -5.52 13.96
CA TYR A 480 6.69 -6.21 13.02
C TYR A 480 5.23 -5.82 13.33
N HIS A 481 4.39 -5.72 12.31
CA HIS A 481 3.03 -5.19 12.51
C HIS A 481 2.07 -5.56 11.38
N CYS A 482 0.79 -5.29 11.62
CA CYS A 482 -0.22 -5.28 10.58
C CYS A 482 -0.04 -4.05 9.69
N HIS A 483 0.08 -4.24 8.38
CA HIS A 483 0.18 -3.13 7.41
C HIS A 483 -1.21 -2.65 6.88
N THR A 484 -2.33 -3.10 7.47
CA THR A 484 -3.50 -2.25 7.60
C THR A 484 -3.15 -1.20 8.64
N VAL A 485 -2.73 -0.03 8.19
CA VAL A 485 -1.95 0.89 9.04
C VAL A 485 -2.77 1.42 10.22
N ASP A 486 -4.10 1.56 10.05
CA ASP A 486 -5.01 1.88 11.16
C ASP A 486 -4.94 0.84 12.29
N HIS A 487 -4.80 -0.46 11.96
CA HIS A 487 -4.66 -1.52 12.97
C HIS A 487 -3.29 -1.46 13.66
N GLY A 488 -2.24 -1.16 12.90
CA GLY A 488 -0.90 -0.93 13.44
C GLY A 488 -0.89 0.22 14.44
N ASP A 489 -1.46 1.38 14.07
CA ASP A 489 -1.61 2.55 14.94
C ASP A 489 -2.52 2.28 16.16
N ALA A 490 -3.48 1.36 16.03
CA ALA A 490 -4.34 0.92 17.13
C ALA A 490 -3.72 -0.18 18.03
N GLY A 491 -2.45 -0.57 17.79
CA GLY A 491 -1.69 -1.48 18.64
C GLY A 491 -1.37 -2.85 18.06
N MET A 492 -1.80 -3.20 16.81
CA MET A 492 -1.42 -4.48 16.17
C MET A 492 0.02 -4.42 15.65
N MET A 493 0.95 -4.23 16.57
CA MET A 493 2.38 -4.15 16.36
C MET A 493 3.12 -4.78 17.54
N GLY A 494 4.27 -5.39 17.27
CA GLY A 494 5.16 -5.95 18.29
C GLY A 494 6.61 -5.53 18.03
N THR A 495 7.43 -5.56 19.08
CA THR A 495 8.84 -5.26 19.01
C THR A 495 9.66 -6.52 18.83
N LEU A 496 10.72 -6.40 18.04
CA LEU A 496 11.72 -7.43 17.78
C LEU A 496 13.09 -6.90 18.21
N ASN A 497 13.81 -7.66 19.02
CA ASN A 497 15.19 -7.36 19.40
C ASN A 497 16.12 -8.48 18.94
N VAL A 498 16.98 -8.19 17.97
CA VAL A 498 18.02 -9.10 17.50
C VAL A 498 19.28 -8.85 18.32
N THR A 499 19.73 -9.88 19.03
CA THR A 499 20.87 -9.82 19.98
C THR A 499 21.99 -10.73 19.52
N THR A 500 23.23 -10.36 19.83
CA THR A 500 24.45 -11.17 19.62
C THR A 500 24.50 -12.37 20.53
#